data_0c25201ebb85cfb91fd3aea7079bd4bc
#
_entry.id   0c25201ebb85cfb91fd3aea7079bd4bc
#
_cell.length_a   1.000
_cell.length_b   1.000
_cell.length_c   1.000
_cell.angle_alpha   90.00
_cell.angle_beta   90.00
_cell.angle_gamma   90.00
#
_symmetry.space_group_name_H-M   'P 1'
#
loop_
_entity.id
_entity.type
_entity.pdbx_description
1 polymer ?
#
loop_
_entity_poly.entity_id
_entity_poly.type
_entity_poly.pdbx_seq_one_letter_code
_entity_poly.pdbx_strand_id
1 'polypeptide(L)'
;MLEISNVIPEFAAQDQNGNIVSSADLIGKKTVVYFYPKANTPGCTAEACSLRDNYERFLALGYNVIGISKDSVKAQKNFSDKYALPFPLLSDPDASVIKAFGAWGEKKLYGKTYEGILRKTFIFNEKGELVEIIEKVNTKNHAEQILK
;
A
#
# COMPACT_ATOMS: atom_id res chain seq x y z
N MET A 1 -2.55 12.46 -12.11
CA MET A 1 -3.06 12.08 -10.77
C MET A 1 -4.17 11.05 -10.93
N LEU A 2 -4.14 10.01 -10.09
CA LEU A 2 -5.14 8.94 -10.18
C LEU A 2 -6.50 9.41 -9.62
N GLU A 3 -7.56 9.18 -10.37
CA GLU A 3 -8.91 9.63 -10.03
C GLU A 3 -9.88 8.45 -9.97
N ILE A 4 -11.01 8.64 -9.28
CA ILE A 4 -12.07 7.63 -9.21
C ILE A 4 -12.48 7.21 -10.63
N SER A 5 -12.69 5.93 -10.81
CA SER A 5 -12.98 5.24 -12.07
C SER A 5 -11.77 4.98 -12.97
N ASN A 6 -10.61 5.56 -12.67
CA ASN A 6 -9.39 5.22 -13.42
C ASN A 6 -9.01 3.76 -13.19
N VAL A 7 -8.43 3.15 -14.21
CA VAL A 7 -7.91 1.79 -14.12
C VAL A 7 -6.58 1.81 -13.35
N ILE A 8 -6.33 0.74 -12.59
CA ILE A 8 -5.08 0.59 -11.84
C ILE A 8 -3.88 0.81 -12.77
N PRO A 9 -2.90 1.66 -12.39
CA PRO A 9 -1.70 1.88 -13.19
C PRO A 9 -0.95 0.57 -13.44
N GLU A 10 -0.43 0.42 -14.65
CA GLU A 10 0.38 -0.75 -15.00
C GLU A 10 1.70 -0.71 -14.25
N PHE A 11 2.05 -1.81 -13.56
CA PHE A 11 3.31 -1.91 -12.84
C PHE A 11 3.74 -3.37 -12.65
N ALA A 12 5.02 -3.56 -12.31
CA ALA A 12 5.57 -4.82 -11.85
C ALA A 12 6.66 -4.48 -10.82
N ALA A 13 6.61 -5.12 -9.67
CA ALA A 13 7.57 -4.88 -8.59
C ALA A 13 7.79 -6.16 -7.78
N GLN A 14 8.94 -6.23 -7.09
CA GLN A 14 9.27 -7.40 -6.27
C GLN A 14 8.64 -7.28 -4.89
N ASP A 15 8.10 -8.39 -4.38
CA ASP A 15 7.62 -8.46 -3.01
C ASP A 15 8.78 -8.80 -2.05
N GLN A 16 8.48 -9.01 -0.78
CA GLN A 16 9.47 -9.31 0.26
C GLN A 16 10.20 -10.64 0.05
N ASN A 17 9.69 -11.49 -0.82
CA ASN A 17 10.32 -12.77 -1.15
C ASN A 17 11.04 -12.74 -2.50
N GLY A 18 11.11 -11.57 -3.14
CA GLY A 18 11.73 -11.41 -4.44
C GLY A 18 10.86 -11.84 -5.62
N ASN A 19 9.61 -12.21 -5.38
CA ASN A 19 8.67 -12.58 -6.44
C ASN A 19 8.08 -11.33 -7.08
N ILE A 20 7.89 -11.37 -8.41
CA ILE A 20 7.30 -10.25 -9.12
C ILE A 20 5.78 -10.27 -8.95
N VAL A 21 5.23 -9.13 -8.50
CA VAL A 21 3.78 -8.88 -8.47
C VAL A 21 3.49 -7.80 -9.50
N SER A 22 2.56 -8.06 -10.39
CA SER A 22 2.18 -7.11 -11.43
C SER A 22 0.73 -6.66 -11.25
N SER A 23 0.40 -5.51 -11.85
CA SER A 23 -0.98 -5.00 -11.85
C SER A 23 -1.95 -6.00 -12.48
N ALA A 24 -1.52 -6.75 -13.48
CA ALA A 24 -2.35 -7.78 -14.12
C ALA A 24 -2.77 -8.88 -13.14
N ASP A 25 -1.92 -9.20 -12.16
CA ASP A 25 -2.21 -10.22 -11.15
C ASP A 25 -3.35 -9.81 -10.21
N LEU A 26 -3.68 -8.54 -10.15
CA LEU A 26 -4.67 -7.98 -9.23
C LEU A 26 -6.08 -7.90 -9.81
N ILE A 27 -6.22 -8.04 -11.11
CA ILE A 27 -7.53 -8.02 -11.77
C ILE A 27 -8.29 -9.30 -11.42
N GLY A 28 -9.58 -9.17 -11.14
CA GLY A 28 -10.45 -10.29 -10.76
C GLY A 28 -10.79 -10.32 -9.28
N LYS A 29 -10.11 -9.50 -8.46
CA LYS A 29 -10.41 -9.34 -7.03
C LYS A 29 -10.38 -7.87 -6.67
N LYS A 30 -11.14 -7.50 -5.64
CA LYS A 30 -11.00 -6.19 -5.02
C LYS A 30 -9.60 -6.08 -4.44
N THR A 31 -8.97 -4.91 -4.57
CA THR A 31 -7.60 -4.72 -4.12
C THR A 31 -7.44 -3.45 -3.31
N VAL A 32 -6.80 -3.58 -2.16
CA VAL A 32 -6.36 -2.46 -1.33
C VAL A 32 -4.87 -2.29 -1.58
N VAL A 33 -4.47 -1.12 -2.09
CA VAL A 33 -3.05 -0.76 -2.29
C VAL A 33 -2.76 0.40 -1.36
N TYR A 34 -1.90 0.19 -0.36
CA TYR A 34 -1.55 1.25 0.57
C TYR A 34 -0.08 1.60 0.47
N PHE A 35 0.20 2.90 0.53
CA PHE A 35 1.56 3.45 0.45
C PHE A 35 1.98 3.93 1.83
N TYR A 36 3.20 3.58 2.24
CA TYR A 36 3.74 3.97 3.53
C TYR A 36 5.18 4.47 3.38
N PRO A 37 5.59 5.47 4.20
CA PRO A 37 6.89 6.12 4.01
C PRO A 37 8.10 5.23 4.26
N LYS A 38 8.06 4.38 5.30
CA LYS A 38 9.24 3.58 5.65
C LYS A 38 8.87 2.38 6.53
N ALA A 39 9.36 1.21 6.13
CA ALA A 39 9.17 -0.03 6.89
C ALA A 39 9.71 0.08 8.32
N ASN A 40 9.03 -0.55 9.25
CA ASN A 40 9.44 -0.67 10.66
C ASN A 40 9.53 0.67 11.41
N THR A 41 8.78 1.69 10.98
CA THR A 41 8.58 2.92 11.74
C THR A 41 7.26 2.83 12.50
N PRO A 42 7.05 3.61 13.60
CA PRO A 42 5.87 3.44 14.44
C PRO A 42 4.52 3.55 13.71
N GLY A 43 4.33 4.57 12.89
CA GLY A 43 3.07 4.75 12.15
C GLY A 43 2.85 3.67 11.11
N CYS A 44 3.89 3.31 10.36
CA CYS A 44 3.78 2.27 9.33
C CYS A 44 3.57 0.89 9.95
N THR A 45 4.17 0.63 11.11
CA THR A 45 3.95 -0.60 11.86
C THR A 45 2.51 -0.69 12.38
N ALA A 46 1.97 0.39 12.95
CA ALA A 46 0.59 0.42 13.43
C ALA A 46 -0.39 0.16 12.28
N GLU A 47 -0.17 0.79 11.14
CA GLU A 47 -1.01 0.59 9.94
C GLU A 47 -0.97 -0.86 9.46
N ALA A 48 0.22 -1.41 9.31
CA ALA A 48 0.40 -2.79 8.86
C ALA A 48 -0.24 -3.79 9.83
N CYS A 49 -0.10 -3.57 11.13
CA CYS A 49 -0.68 -4.45 12.15
C CYS A 49 -2.21 -4.36 12.18
N SER A 50 -2.79 -3.18 11.95
CA SER A 50 -4.24 -3.03 11.79
C SER A 50 -4.76 -3.88 10.65
N LEU A 51 -4.09 -3.83 9.50
CA LEU A 51 -4.48 -4.63 8.33
C LEU A 51 -4.26 -6.12 8.58
N ARG A 52 -3.14 -6.50 9.21
CA ARG A 52 -2.84 -7.89 9.58
C ARG A 52 -3.91 -8.47 10.49
N ASP A 53 -4.30 -7.75 11.53
CA ASP A 53 -5.26 -8.23 12.53
C ASP A 53 -6.66 -8.42 11.94
N ASN A 54 -6.95 -7.79 10.81
CA ASN A 54 -8.22 -7.89 10.10
C ASN A 54 -8.11 -8.60 8.76
N TYR A 55 -6.98 -9.26 8.49
CA TYR A 55 -6.71 -9.83 7.16
C TYR A 55 -7.72 -10.90 6.76
N GLU A 56 -8.16 -11.74 7.71
CA GLU A 56 -9.17 -12.75 7.43
C GLU A 56 -10.49 -12.12 6.96
N ARG A 57 -10.86 -10.96 7.53
CA ARG A 57 -12.04 -10.22 7.09
C ARG A 57 -11.87 -9.70 5.67
N PHE A 58 -10.68 -9.20 5.33
CA PHE A 58 -10.38 -8.76 3.97
C PHE A 58 -10.53 -9.92 2.98
N LEU A 59 -9.95 -11.07 3.30
CA LEU A 59 -10.04 -12.26 2.44
C LEU A 59 -11.48 -12.73 2.29
N ALA A 60 -12.25 -12.76 3.39
CA ALA A 60 -13.65 -13.17 3.36
C ALA A 60 -14.51 -12.26 2.46
N LEU A 61 -14.13 -10.99 2.34
CA LEU A 61 -14.83 -10.02 1.50
C LEU A 61 -14.26 -9.95 0.08
N GLY A 62 -13.28 -10.79 -0.25
CA GLY A 62 -12.71 -10.87 -1.59
C GLY A 62 -11.63 -9.85 -1.91
N TYR A 63 -10.95 -9.30 -0.88
CA TYR A 63 -9.89 -8.32 -1.07
C TYR A 63 -8.51 -8.93 -1.11
N ASN A 64 -7.66 -8.43 -2.00
CA ASN A 64 -6.20 -8.49 -1.88
C ASN A 64 -5.75 -7.26 -1.11
N VAL A 65 -4.69 -7.39 -0.31
CA VAL A 65 -4.05 -6.27 0.39
C VAL A 65 -2.58 -6.24 -0.02
N ILE A 66 -2.09 -5.07 -0.44
CA ILE A 66 -0.71 -4.87 -0.88
C ILE A 66 -0.18 -3.57 -0.31
N GLY A 67 1.00 -3.63 0.32
CA GLY A 67 1.71 -2.45 0.79
C GLY A 67 2.87 -2.12 -0.15
N ILE A 68 3.16 -0.84 -0.34
CA ILE A 68 4.24 -0.38 -1.23
C ILE A 68 5.03 0.74 -0.54
N SER A 69 6.36 0.63 -0.58
CA SER A 69 7.28 1.68 -0.13
C SER A 69 8.55 1.65 -0.97
N LYS A 70 9.46 2.59 -0.70
CA LYS A 70 10.79 2.61 -1.34
C LYS A 70 11.79 1.66 -0.70
N ASP A 71 11.41 1.00 0.38
CA ASP A 71 12.32 0.08 1.07
C ASP A 71 12.77 -1.06 0.15
N SER A 72 13.97 -1.56 0.39
CA SER A 72 14.52 -2.69 -0.36
C SER A 72 13.72 -3.97 -0.09
N VAL A 73 13.88 -4.96 -0.95
CA VAL A 73 13.28 -6.29 -0.74
C VAL A 73 13.70 -6.84 0.63
N LYS A 74 14.98 -6.68 1.01
CA LYS A 74 15.48 -7.14 2.31
C LYS A 74 14.79 -6.42 3.47
N ALA A 75 14.63 -5.11 3.40
CA ALA A 75 13.96 -4.33 4.44
C ALA A 75 12.47 -4.72 4.55
N GLN A 76 11.81 -4.94 3.43
CA GLN A 76 10.42 -5.42 3.41
C GLN A 76 10.32 -6.82 4.03
N LYS A 77 11.27 -7.69 3.76
CA LYS A 77 11.32 -9.04 4.34
C LYS A 77 11.47 -8.98 5.85
N ASN A 78 12.40 -8.16 6.34
CA ASN A 78 12.61 -7.97 7.77
C ASN A 78 11.35 -7.46 8.48
N PHE A 79 10.68 -6.48 7.87
CA PHE A 79 9.45 -5.92 8.38
C PHE A 79 8.33 -6.96 8.42
N SER A 80 8.14 -7.67 7.33
CA SER A 80 7.13 -8.72 7.21
C SER A 80 7.35 -9.84 8.24
N ASP A 81 8.59 -10.30 8.40
CA ASP A 81 8.92 -11.35 9.35
C ASP A 81 8.73 -10.89 10.80
N LYS A 82 9.14 -9.66 11.11
CA LYS A 82 9.06 -9.14 12.48
C LYS A 82 7.63 -9.07 13.00
N TYR A 83 6.69 -8.71 12.14
CA TYR A 83 5.29 -8.52 12.52
C TYR A 83 4.34 -9.56 11.93
N ALA A 84 4.89 -10.62 11.32
CA ALA A 84 4.10 -11.70 10.71
C ALA A 84 3.03 -11.15 9.76
N LEU A 85 3.41 -10.27 8.85
CA LEU A 85 2.50 -9.66 7.89
C LEU A 85 2.12 -10.67 6.80
N PRO A 86 0.83 -10.97 6.61
CA PRO A 86 0.41 -12.04 5.71
C PRO A 86 0.22 -11.62 4.26
N PHE A 87 0.47 -10.36 3.92
CA PHE A 87 0.24 -9.81 2.58
C PHE A 87 1.54 -9.33 1.95
N PRO A 88 1.57 -9.18 0.60
CA PRO A 88 2.77 -8.71 -0.08
C PRO A 88 3.14 -7.27 0.30
N LEU A 89 4.44 -7.05 0.46
CA LEU A 89 5.03 -5.71 0.61
C LEU A 89 5.96 -5.50 -0.58
N LEU A 90 5.59 -4.57 -1.46
CA LEU A 90 6.34 -4.34 -2.70
C LEU A 90 7.45 -3.31 -2.50
N SER A 91 8.60 -3.61 -3.08
CA SER A 91 9.76 -2.72 -3.11
C SER A 91 9.73 -1.87 -4.37
N ASP A 92 9.72 -0.55 -4.21
CA ASP A 92 9.70 0.42 -5.31
C ASP A 92 10.83 1.46 -5.11
N PRO A 93 12.11 1.03 -5.25
CA PRO A 93 13.25 1.85 -4.85
C PRO A 93 13.40 3.15 -5.63
N ASP A 94 12.94 3.22 -6.88
CA ASP A 94 12.98 4.44 -7.69
C ASP A 94 11.70 5.26 -7.64
N ALA A 95 10.72 4.83 -6.83
CA ALA A 95 9.43 5.48 -6.66
C ALA A 95 8.59 5.55 -7.95
N SER A 96 8.87 4.73 -8.96
CA SER A 96 8.12 4.78 -10.22
C SER A 96 6.67 4.38 -10.04
N VAL A 97 6.40 3.32 -9.29
CA VAL A 97 5.04 2.87 -8.98
C VAL A 97 4.34 3.88 -8.07
N ILE A 98 5.04 4.35 -7.05
CA ILE A 98 4.53 5.35 -6.10
C ILE A 98 4.05 6.60 -6.85
N LYS A 99 4.86 7.07 -7.79
CA LYS A 99 4.52 8.25 -8.61
C LYS A 99 3.36 7.97 -9.57
N ALA A 100 3.31 6.78 -10.15
CA ALA A 100 2.23 6.39 -11.05
C ALA A 100 0.85 6.42 -10.36
N PHE A 101 0.80 6.08 -9.06
CA PHE A 101 -0.43 6.16 -8.27
C PHE A 101 -0.73 7.57 -7.74
N GLY A 102 0.22 8.50 -7.85
CA GLY A 102 0.06 9.83 -7.27
C GLY A 102 0.30 9.87 -5.77
N ALA A 103 1.06 8.91 -5.25
CA ALA A 103 1.38 8.83 -3.82
C ALA A 103 2.75 9.45 -3.49
N TRP A 104 3.24 10.30 -4.36
CA TRP A 104 4.49 11.05 -4.19
C TRP A 104 4.18 12.53 -4.26
N GLY A 105 4.69 13.29 -3.31
CA GLY A 105 4.44 14.72 -3.32
C GLY A 105 5.17 15.46 -2.21
N GLU A 106 4.81 16.72 -2.06
CA GLU A 106 5.42 17.62 -1.10
C GLU A 106 4.95 17.33 0.32
N LYS A 107 5.92 17.23 1.23
CA LYS A 107 5.68 17.03 2.67
C LYS A 107 6.36 18.14 3.45
N LYS A 108 5.79 18.49 4.60
CA LYS A 108 6.37 19.48 5.51
C LYS A 108 6.74 18.83 6.84
N LEU A 109 7.94 19.11 7.31
CA LEU A 109 8.43 18.64 8.59
C LEU A 109 9.31 19.70 9.22
N TYR A 110 8.95 20.15 10.43
CA TYR A 110 9.67 21.19 11.15
C TYR A 110 9.93 22.46 10.32
N GLY A 111 8.92 22.89 9.56
CA GLY A 111 9.01 24.07 8.72
C GLY A 111 9.79 23.89 7.42
N LYS A 112 10.33 22.71 7.18
CA LYS A 112 11.04 22.39 5.93
C LYS A 112 10.12 21.60 4.99
N THR A 113 10.28 21.88 3.70
CA THR A 113 9.52 21.20 2.64
C THR A 113 10.46 20.22 1.94
N TYR A 114 9.97 18.99 1.71
CA TYR A 114 10.69 17.98 0.92
C TYR A 114 9.69 17.11 0.18
N GLU A 115 10.15 16.39 -0.84
CA GLU A 115 9.32 15.44 -1.56
C GLU A 115 9.49 14.04 -0.97
N GLY A 116 8.41 13.30 -0.91
CA GLY A 116 8.42 11.94 -0.39
C GLY A 116 7.10 11.23 -0.60
N ILE A 117 7.01 10.03 -0.04
CA ILE A 117 5.81 9.20 -0.12
C ILE A 117 4.70 9.83 0.72
N LEU A 118 3.54 10.00 0.09
CA LEU A 118 2.31 10.40 0.79
C LEU A 118 1.60 9.14 1.26
N ARG A 119 1.22 9.11 2.54
CA ARG A 119 0.48 7.98 3.09
C ARG A 119 -0.94 8.02 2.55
N LYS A 120 -1.20 7.20 1.53
CA LYS A 120 -2.51 7.09 0.88
C LYS A 120 -2.86 5.65 0.67
N THR A 121 -4.15 5.37 0.63
CA THR A 121 -4.66 4.03 0.31
C THR A 121 -5.66 4.14 -0.83
N PHE A 122 -5.51 3.27 -1.80
CA PHE A 122 -6.35 3.20 -2.99
C PHE A 122 -7.09 1.87 -2.99
N ILE A 123 -8.40 1.90 -3.25
CA ILE A 123 -9.22 0.69 -3.29
C ILE A 123 -9.78 0.53 -4.70
N PHE A 124 -9.53 -0.65 -5.29
CA PHE A 124 -9.97 -0.99 -6.64
C PHE A 124 -11.01 -2.11 -6.59
N ASN A 125 -11.95 -2.09 -7.53
CA ASN A 125 -12.91 -3.18 -7.69
C ASN A 125 -12.30 -4.34 -8.50
N GLU A 126 -13.10 -5.39 -8.76
CA GLU A 126 -12.63 -6.58 -9.48
C GLU A 126 -12.20 -6.30 -10.92
N LYS A 127 -12.68 -5.22 -11.50
CA LYS A 127 -12.30 -4.78 -12.86
C LYS A 127 -11.02 -3.96 -12.87
N GLY A 128 -10.42 -3.67 -11.70
CA GLY A 128 -9.25 -2.82 -11.59
C GLY A 128 -9.57 -1.34 -11.66
N GLU A 129 -10.82 -0.95 -11.44
CA GLU A 129 -11.22 0.45 -11.43
C GLU A 129 -11.16 1.01 -10.02
N LEU A 130 -10.62 2.23 -9.88
CA LEU A 130 -10.49 2.91 -8.58
C LEU A 130 -11.86 3.32 -8.06
N VAL A 131 -12.21 2.87 -6.86
CA VAL A 131 -13.51 3.17 -6.24
C VAL A 131 -13.39 4.05 -5.00
N GLU A 132 -12.23 4.11 -4.37
CA GLU A 132 -12.02 4.94 -3.17
C GLU A 132 -10.55 5.31 -3.01
N ILE A 133 -10.31 6.54 -2.52
CA ILE A 133 -8.97 7.01 -2.11
C ILE A 133 -9.08 7.47 -0.67
N ILE A 134 -8.24 6.92 0.22
CA ILE A 134 -8.15 7.36 1.60
C ILE A 134 -6.88 8.19 1.73
N GLU A 135 -7.04 9.51 1.89
CA GLU A 135 -5.92 10.44 2.00
C GLU A 135 -5.54 10.76 3.45
N LYS A 136 -6.51 10.66 4.36
CA LYS A 136 -6.28 10.87 5.81
C LYS A 136 -6.30 9.52 6.51
N VAL A 137 -5.17 8.84 6.45
CA VAL A 137 -5.04 7.50 7.02
C VAL A 137 -4.92 7.57 8.54
N ASN A 138 -5.79 6.83 9.24
CA ASN A 138 -5.67 6.60 10.67
C ASN A 138 -4.88 5.30 10.85
N THR A 139 -3.59 5.42 11.17
CA THR A 139 -2.69 4.26 11.21
C THR A 139 -3.10 3.19 12.22
N LYS A 140 -3.74 3.57 13.31
CA LYS A 140 -4.15 2.60 14.34
C LYS A 140 -5.44 1.87 13.99
N ASN A 141 -6.29 2.46 13.15
CA ASN A 141 -7.61 1.93 12.80
C ASN A 141 -7.83 1.89 11.29
N HIS A 142 -6.77 1.63 10.53
CA HIS A 142 -6.85 1.70 9.08
C HIS A 142 -7.79 0.64 8.48
N ALA A 143 -7.79 -0.57 9.04
CA ALA A 143 -8.70 -1.61 8.57
C ALA A 143 -10.17 -1.17 8.68
N GLU A 144 -10.56 -0.51 9.77
CA GLU A 144 -11.92 -0.01 9.94
C GLU A 144 -12.28 1.08 8.93
N GLN A 145 -11.31 1.92 8.54
CA GLN A 145 -11.53 2.93 7.49
C GLN A 145 -11.93 2.28 6.17
N ILE A 146 -11.36 1.13 5.87
CA ILE A 146 -11.59 0.41 4.61
C ILE A 146 -12.84 -0.46 4.69
N LEU A 147 -13.00 -1.21 5.78
CA LEU A 147 -14.06 -2.21 5.96
C LEU A 147 -15.39 -1.63 6.43
N LYS A 148 -15.44 -0.39 6.80
CA LYS A 148 -16.59 0.37 7.34
C LYS A 148 -17.98 -0.23 7.06
#